data_827ea0ea13e928635cea28bd6d5aa35c
#
_entry.id   827ea0ea13e928635cea28bd6d5aa35c
#
_cell.length_a   1.000
_cell.length_b   1.000
_cell.length_c   1.000
_cell.angle_alpha   90.00
_cell.angle_beta   90.00
_cell.angle_gamma   90.00
#
_symmetry.space_group_name_H-M   'P 1'
#
loop_
_entity.id
_entity.type
_entity.pdbx_description
1 polymer ?
#
loop_
_entity_poly.entity_id
_entity_poly.type
_entity_poly.pdbx_seq_one_letter_code
_entity_poly.pdbx_strand_id
1 'polypeptide(L)'
;MNRALLLGSSLCLICSLLITGCDRKATANDNGAGTGPVPTTIQPDMDANNFQVDKPEQFGLSTAGEYVAAPELNVTGVVSPDVSRQVPVPSLATGRVVEIDARLGDEVKKGQLLFKVRSTDISGAFSDYRQAIKNEQLSKIQLDRAKLLFEHGAVPKSAVEIAQTSEDNNQIVLETAKEHLHILGADPDHPTGIVEVYAPVAGVITDQQITNQSGVQALAPPNPFTISDISHVWIICDVYENNMAQVHVGEYADIHLVAYPDRVLKGHISNILPMIDPNIRTAKVRLEVENPGLMRLGMFVAATFHGQTAQKHASVPATAILHLHDRQWVYTPLGGGRFKRSEVVGGIMLPNNQQEVVSGVKPGDKVVTNALVLQNTVEQ
;
A
#
# COMPACT_ATOMS: atom_id res chain seq x y z
N MET A 1 12.79 -18.01 45.57
CA MET A 1 12.39 -19.37 46.05
C MET A 1 12.50 -20.32 44.89
N ASN A 2 13.56 -21.06 44.90
CA ASN A 2 13.68 -22.53 44.75
C ASN A 2 13.27 -23.11 43.41
N ARG A 3 14.12 -23.71 42.73
CA ARG A 3 15.08 -24.89 42.74
C ARG A 3 14.84 -25.58 41.40
N ALA A 4 15.78 -25.90 40.64
CA ALA A 4 16.95 -26.78 40.64
C ALA A 4 16.78 -27.80 39.51
N LEU A 5 17.78 -27.86 38.60
CA LEU A 5 18.77 -28.91 38.46
C LEU A 5 18.27 -30.31 38.04
N LEU A 6 18.83 -30.80 36.91
CA LEU A 6 19.50 -32.09 36.73
C LEU A 6 19.78 -32.24 35.23
N LEU A 7 21.00 -32.14 34.69
CA LEU A 7 22.10 -33.09 34.69
C LEU A 7 21.72 -34.50 34.16
N GLY A 8 22.29 -34.86 33.02
CA GLY A 8 22.26 -36.18 32.43
C GLY A 8 23.28 -36.30 31.30
N SER A 9 24.54 -36.54 31.68
CA SER A 9 25.67 -36.94 30.85
C SER A 9 25.58 -38.44 30.48
N SER A 10 25.96 -38.79 29.24
CA SER A 10 26.58 -40.10 28.92
C SER A 10 27.07 -40.04 27.47
N LEU A 11 28.32 -39.98 27.26
CA LEU A 11 29.42 -40.92 27.26
C LEU A 11 29.50 -41.72 25.96
N CYS A 12 30.56 -41.40 25.20
CA CYS A 12 31.45 -42.19 24.36
C CYS A 12 31.01 -43.55 23.81
N LEU A 13 31.22 -43.74 22.53
CA LEU A 13 32.05 -44.87 22.10
C LEU A 13 32.72 -44.59 20.73
N ILE A 14 34.05 -44.53 20.77
CA ILE A 14 35.02 -44.58 19.72
C ILE A 14 35.01 -46.01 19.17
N CYS A 15 34.89 -46.22 17.85
CA CYS A 15 35.28 -47.45 17.21
C CYS A 15 36.04 -47.16 15.92
N SER A 16 37.33 -47.05 16.04
CA SER A 16 38.31 -47.08 14.97
C SER A 16 38.45 -48.50 14.43
N LEU A 17 38.18 -48.72 13.15
CA LEU A 17 38.61 -49.95 12.45
C LEU A 17 39.48 -49.55 11.28
N LEU A 18 40.76 -49.82 11.46
CA LEU A 18 41.80 -49.90 10.44
C LEU A 18 41.54 -51.15 9.57
N ILE A 19 41.40 -50.97 8.27
CA ILE A 19 41.53 -52.09 7.31
C ILE A 19 42.62 -51.70 6.34
N THR A 20 43.77 -52.29 6.53
CA THR A 20 44.88 -52.41 5.60
C THR A 20 44.51 -53.41 4.50
N GLY A 21 44.40 -52.93 3.28
CA GLY A 21 44.17 -53.77 2.09
C GLY A 21 45.40 -53.78 1.20
N CYS A 22 45.92 -54.94 0.97
CA CYS A 22 47.12 -55.28 0.23
C CYS A 22 47.17 -54.77 -1.20
N ASP A 23 48.32 -54.22 -1.53
CA ASP A 23 48.84 -54.02 -2.86
C ASP A 23 49.20 -55.39 -3.49
N ARG A 24 48.55 -55.72 -4.59
CA ARG A 24 48.95 -56.88 -5.40
C ARG A 24 49.28 -56.38 -6.80
N LYS A 25 50.57 -56.15 -7.05
CA LYS A 25 51.12 -56.08 -8.38
C LYS A 25 50.87 -57.40 -9.08
N ALA A 26 50.08 -57.42 -10.14
CA ALA A 26 50.05 -58.49 -11.10
C ALA A 26 50.90 -58.08 -12.34
N THR A 27 51.92 -58.78 -12.48
CA THR A 27 52.80 -58.78 -13.69
C THR A 27 52.00 -59.17 -14.91
N ALA A 28 52.11 -58.33 -15.94
CA ALA A 28 51.62 -58.64 -17.28
C ALA A 28 52.32 -59.83 -17.87
N ASN A 29 51.55 -60.79 -18.32
CA ASN A 29 52.03 -61.75 -19.28
C ASN A 29 51.25 -61.54 -20.58
N ASP A 30 52.00 -61.10 -21.63
CA ASP A 30 51.56 -60.86 -22.97
C ASP A 30 51.47 -62.26 -23.66
N ASN A 31 50.30 -62.56 -24.25
CA ASN A 31 50.14 -63.34 -25.48
C ASN A 31 48.66 -63.69 -25.66
N GLY A 32 48.00 -63.01 -26.60
CA GLY A 32 46.70 -63.43 -27.08
C GLY A 32 46.06 -62.32 -27.93
N ALA A 33 46.34 -62.39 -29.24
CA ALA A 33 45.62 -61.62 -30.23
C ALA A 33 44.12 -61.93 -30.17
N GLY A 34 43.40 -61.02 -29.50
CA GLY A 34 41.92 -60.95 -29.49
C GLY A 34 41.53 -59.65 -30.16
N THR A 35 40.95 -59.70 -31.33
CA THR A 35 40.27 -58.61 -32.00
C THR A 35 39.14 -58.07 -31.10
N GLY A 36 39.47 -57.12 -30.19
CA GLY A 36 38.49 -56.34 -29.52
C GLY A 36 37.70 -55.48 -30.53
N PRO A 37 36.42 -55.22 -30.26
CA PRO A 37 35.67 -54.35 -31.17
C PRO A 37 36.37 -52.97 -31.19
N VAL A 38 36.51 -52.49 -32.44
CA VAL A 38 37.07 -51.15 -32.72
C VAL A 38 36.38 -50.12 -31.76
N PRO A 39 37.18 -49.31 -31.06
CA PRO A 39 36.58 -48.31 -30.21
C PRO A 39 35.65 -47.43 -31.05
N THR A 40 34.35 -47.45 -30.73
CA THR A 40 33.36 -46.62 -31.38
C THR A 40 33.72 -45.15 -31.05
N THR A 41 34.16 -44.41 -32.03
CA THR A 41 34.32 -42.95 -31.94
C THR A 41 32.92 -42.43 -31.82
N ILE A 42 32.58 -41.92 -30.63
CA ILE A 42 31.35 -41.16 -30.41
C ILE A 42 31.53 -39.92 -31.28
N GLN A 43 30.81 -39.86 -32.42
CA GLN A 43 30.61 -38.58 -33.11
C GLN A 43 29.86 -37.70 -32.15
N PRO A 44 30.29 -36.43 -31.92
CA PRO A 44 29.56 -35.54 -31.06
C PRO A 44 28.13 -35.51 -31.56
N ASP A 45 27.18 -35.76 -30.66
CA ASP A 45 25.75 -35.72 -30.92
C ASP A 45 25.46 -34.47 -31.75
N MET A 46 24.86 -34.65 -32.91
CA MET A 46 24.25 -33.55 -33.64
C MET A 46 23.26 -32.92 -32.66
N ASP A 47 23.42 -31.63 -32.42
CA ASP A 47 22.54 -30.87 -31.54
C ASP A 47 21.07 -31.26 -31.86
N ALA A 48 20.38 -31.91 -30.92
CA ALA A 48 19.03 -32.45 -31.10
C ALA A 48 18.00 -31.42 -31.60
N ASN A 49 18.41 -30.16 -31.62
CA ASN A 49 17.63 -29.04 -32.10
C ASN A 49 17.98 -28.59 -33.55
N ASN A 50 18.92 -29.25 -34.23
CA ASN A 50 19.26 -28.94 -35.62
C ASN A 50 18.67 -30.02 -36.53
N PHE A 51 17.94 -29.59 -37.55
CA PHE A 51 17.25 -30.45 -38.52
C PHE A 51 17.68 -30.12 -39.93
N GLN A 52 17.94 -31.11 -40.76
CA GLN A 52 18.23 -30.95 -42.18
C GLN A 52 17.05 -31.43 -43.00
N VAL A 53 16.66 -30.67 -44.02
CA VAL A 53 15.53 -30.95 -44.90
C VAL A 53 15.98 -30.94 -46.33
N ASP A 54 15.52 -31.92 -47.12
CA ASP A 54 15.93 -32.09 -48.53
C ASP A 54 15.35 -31.00 -49.46
N LYS A 55 14.20 -30.41 -49.08
CA LYS A 55 13.49 -29.40 -49.89
C LYS A 55 13.13 -28.16 -49.03
N PRO A 56 14.13 -27.36 -48.67
CA PRO A 56 13.91 -26.20 -47.79
C PRO A 56 13.03 -25.11 -48.40
N GLU A 57 12.90 -25.07 -49.73
CA GLU A 57 12.06 -24.11 -50.44
C GLU A 57 10.54 -24.27 -50.17
N GLN A 58 10.12 -25.41 -49.65
CA GLN A 58 8.73 -25.67 -49.30
C GLN A 58 8.29 -24.94 -48.01
N PHE A 59 9.27 -24.51 -47.21
CA PHE A 59 9.00 -23.84 -45.93
C PHE A 59 9.17 -22.33 -46.13
N GLY A 60 8.05 -21.63 -46.16
CA GLY A 60 8.04 -20.17 -46.21
C GLY A 60 8.76 -19.55 -45.01
N LEU A 61 9.54 -18.52 -45.28
CA LEU A 61 10.22 -17.76 -44.24
C LEU A 61 9.52 -16.40 -44.05
N SER A 62 9.36 -16.00 -42.82
CA SER A 62 8.91 -14.65 -42.43
C SER A 62 10.03 -13.96 -41.68
N THR A 63 10.17 -12.65 -41.89
CA THR A 63 11.08 -11.84 -41.07
C THR A 63 10.34 -11.38 -39.84
N ALA A 64 10.92 -11.61 -38.65
CA ALA A 64 10.38 -11.14 -37.39
C ALA A 64 10.30 -9.60 -37.41
N GLY A 65 9.10 -9.06 -37.25
CA GLY A 65 8.86 -7.63 -37.14
C GLY A 65 9.34 -7.08 -35.77
N GLU A 66 9.40 -5.77 -35.65
CA GLU A 66 9.63 -5.10 -34.37
C GLU A 66 8.28 -4.74 -33.77
N TYR A 67 8.06 -5.13 -32.52
CA TYR A 67 6.95 -4.72 -31.70
C TYR A 67 7.47 -3.99 -30.46
N VAL A 68 6.97 -2.78 -30.22
CA VAL A 68 7.34 -1.97 -29.07
C VAL A 68 6.32 -2.26 -27.98
N ALA A 69 6.69 -3.07 -27.03
CA ALA A 69 5.86 -3.40 -25.86
C ALA A 69 6.17 -2.44 -24.70
N ALA A 70 5.14 -1.82 -24.15
CA ALA A 70 5.26 -1.26 -22.81
C ALA A 70 5.08 -2.42 -21.81
N PRO A 71 6.00 -2.64 -20.87
CA PRO A 71 5.81 -3.68 -19.87
C PRO A 71 4.58 -3.36 -19.03
N GLU A 72 3.67 -4.30 -18.92
CA GLU A 72 2.48 -4.21 -18.09
C GLU A 72 2.63 -5.11 -16.89
N LEU A 73 2.37 -4.56 -15.71
CA LEU A 73 2.38 -5.31 -14.47
C LEU A 73 0.99 -5.28 -13.83
N ASN A 74 0.36 -6.45 -13.75
CA ASN A 74 -0.92 -6.60 -13.08
C ASN A 74 -0.70 -6.87 -11.59
N VAL A 75 -1.32 -6.05 -10.76
CA VAL A 75 -1.24 -6.11 -9.30
C VAL A 75 -2.62 -5.97 -8.69
N THR A 76 -2.76 -6.43 -7.46
CA THR A 76 -3.97 -6.24 -6.67
C THR A 76 -3.76 -5.17 -5.62
N GLY A 77 -4.81 -4.46 -5.26
CA GLY A 77 -4.75 -3.41 -4.25
C GLY A 77 -6.07 -3.23 -3.52
N VAL A 78 -6.04 -2.37 -2.53
CA VAL A 78 -7.19 -2.01 -1.70
C VAL A 78 -7.37 -0.51 -1.69
N VAL A 79 -8.62 -0.06 -1.85
CA VAL A 79 -8.98 1.36 -1.72
C VAL A 79 -8.84 1.77 -0.24
N SER A 80 -7.98 2.73 0.00
CA SER A 80 -7.67 3.28 1.31
C SER A 80 -7.97 4.78 1.34
N PRO A 81 -8.29 5.34 2.50
CA PRO A 81 -8.48 6.79 2.59
C PRO A 81 -7.14 7.51 2.41
N ASP A 82 -7.20 8.71 1.86
CA ASP A 82 -6.08 9.65 1.92
C ASP A 82 -5.95 10.17 3.35
N VAL A 83 -4.90 9.75 4.04
CA VAL A 83 -4.65 10.14 5.45
C VAL A 83 -4.50 11.65 5.62
N SER A 84 -4.01 12.36 4.59
CA SER A 84 -3.88 13.82 4.63
C SER A 84 -5.24 14.54 4.61
N ARG A 85 -6.29 13.85 4.19
CA ARG A 85 -7.68 14.32 4.12
C ARG A 85 -8.58 13.73 5.20
N GLN A 86 -7.99 13.06 6.19
CA GLN A 86 -8.70 12.56 7.36
C GLN A 86 -8.58 13.54 8.51
N VAL A 87 -9.71 13.90 9.10
CA VAL A 87 -9.76 14.77 10.25
C VAL A 87 -10.39 14.03 11.42
N PRO A 88 -9.61 13.69 12.46
CA PRO A 88 -10.15 13.13 13.67
C PRO A 88 -10.96 14.20 14.42
N VAL A 89 -12.09 13.81 14.96
CA VAL A 89 -12.97 14.67 15.77
C VAL A 89 -12.90 14.20 17.22
N PRO A 90 -12.04 14.79 18.05
CA PRO A 90 -11.96 14.46 19.46
C PRO A 90 -13.16 15.02 20.23
N SER A 91 -13.41 14.52 21.44
CA SER A 91 -14.29 15.20 22.40
C SER A 91 -13.57 16.40 23.01
N LEU A 92 -14.26 17.52 23.15
CA LEU A 92 -13.73 18.73 23.79
C LEU A 92 -13.74 18.65 25.31
N ALA A 93 -14.57 17.77 25.88
CA ALA A 93 -14.68 17.61 27.33
C ALA A 93 -14.80 16.14 27.73
N THR A 94 -14.33 15.82 28.93
CA THR A 94 -14.51 14.49 29.54
C THR A 94 -15.93 14.32 30.01
N GLY A 95 -16.56 13.19 29.66
CA GLY A 95 -17.94 12.96 30.08
C GLY A 95 -18.57 11.74 29.46
N ARG A 96 -19.90 11.72 29.42
CA ARG A 96 -20.69 10.63 28.84
C ARG A 96 -21.49 11.15 27.65
N VAL A 97 -21.43 10.40 26.57
CA VAL A 97 -22.23 10.67 25.36
C VAL A 97 -23.71 10.49 25.69
N VAL A 98 -24.54 11.51 25.46
CA VAL A 98 -26.00 11.50 25.72
C VAL A 98 -26.81 11.37 24.45
N GLU A 99 -26.29 11.86 23.33
CA GLU A 99 -26.97 11.85 22.04
C GLU A 99 -25.94 11.77 20.91
N ILE A 100 -26.29 11.05 19.85
CA ILE A 100 -25.48 10.91 18.63
C ILE A 100 -26.38 11.25 17.45
N ASP A 101 -26.05 12.34 16.77
CA ASP A 101 -26.84 12.91 15.67
C ASP A 101 -26.35 12.45 14.30
N ALA A 102 -25.10 11.98 14.20
CA ALA A 102 -24.49 11.49 12.97
C ALA A 102 -23.91 10.07 13.16
N ARG A 103 -23.90 9.27 12.11
CA ARG A 103 -23.52 7.85 12.13
C ARG A 103 -22.42 7.55 11.13
N LEU A 104 -21.79 6.40 11.30
CA LEU A 104 -20.83 5.86 10.35
C LEU A 104 -21.43 5.81 8.94
N GLY A 105 -20.74 6.39 7.97
CA GLY A 105 -21.15 6.46 6.56
C GLY A 105 -21.99 7.69 6.20
N ASP A 106 -22.41 8.52 7.17
CA ASP A 106 -23.14 9.75 6.89
C ASP A 106 -22.22 10.81 6.27
N GLU A 107 -22.76 11.55 5.31
CA GLU A 107 -22.12 12.74 4.77
C GLU A 107 -22.48 13.94 5.66
N VAL A 108 -21.48 14.65 6.16
CA VAL A 108 -21.63 15.78 7.07
C VAL A 108 -21.07 17.06 6.48
N LYS A 109 -21.68 18.18 6.83
CA LYS A 109 -21.21 19.53 6.48
C LYS A 109 -20.39 20.11 7.62
N LYS A 110 -19.46 21.00 7.28
CA LYS A 110 -18.74 21.79 8.30
C LYS A 110 -19.73 22.52 9.21
N GLY A 111 -19.55 22.39 10.53
CA GLY A 111 -20.44 22.98 11.53
C GLY A 111 -21.72 22.17 11.80
N GLN A 112 -21.88 20.98 11.25
CA GLN A 112 -22.99 20.10 11.58
C GLN A 112 -22.77 19.43 12.94
N LEU A 113 -23.81 19.36 13.77
CA LEU A 113 -23.77 18.67 15.05
C LEU A 113 -23.58 17.16 14.84
N LEU A 114 -22.61 16.58 15.56
CA LEU A 114 -22.29 15.16 15.50
C LEU A 114 -22.77 14.38 16.72
N PHE A 115 -22.48 14.89 17.90
CA PHE A 115 -22.88 14.25 19.15
C PHE A 115 -22.84 15.24 20.31
N LYS A 116 -23.48 14.87 21.42
CA LYS A 116 -23.53 15.63 22.64
C LYS A 116 -22.93 14.86 23.82
N VAL A 117 -22.13 15.52 24.62
CA VAL A 117 -21.46 14.98 25.80
C VAL A 117 -21.92 15.68 27.03
N ARG A 118 -22.39 14.95 28.04
CA ARG A 118 -22.63 15.50 29.40
C ARG A 118 -21.33 15.46 30.17
N SER A 119 -20.82 16.64 30.55
CA SER A 119 -19.54 16.79 31.21
C SER A 119 -19.66 17.39 32.60
N THR A 120 -18.90 16.85 33.55
CA THR A 120 -18.71 17.41 34.87
C THR A 120 -17.75 18.59 34.86
N ASP A 121 -16.82 18.61 33.89
CA ASP A 121 -15.80 19.67 33.74
C ASP A 121 -16.46 21.03 33.47
N ILE A 122 -17.52 21.00 32.64
CA ILE A 122 -18.32 22.19 32.37
C ILE A 122 -19.00 22.71 33.64
N SER A 123 -19.53 21.84 34.48
CA SER A 123 -20.15 22.27 35.72
C SER A 123 -19.17 23.00 36.65
N GLY A 124 -17.90 22.52 36.67
CA GLY A 124 -16.81 23.21 37.35
C GLY A 124 -16.49 24.57 36.72
N ALA A 125 -16.28 24.62 35.41
CA ALA A 125 -15.98 25.85 34.69
C ALA A 125 -17.08 26.89 34.82
N PHE A 126 -18.37 26.49 34.85
CA PHE A 126 -19.48 27.38 35.13
C PHE A 126 -19.46 27.91 36.56
N SER A 127 -19.10 27.09 37.53
CA SER A 127 -18.95 27.53 38.93
C SER A 127 -17.87 28.62 39.04
N ASP A 128 -16.70 28.37 38.42
CA ASP A 128 -15.60 29.33 38.43
C ASP A 128 -15.97 30.65 37.71
N TYR A 129 -16.66 30.56 36.58
CA TYR A 129 -17.14 31.75 35.86
C TYR A 129 -18.12 32.55 36.68
N ARG A 130 -19.11 31.92 37.34
CA ARG A 130 -20.06 32.62 38.22
C ARG A 130 -19.36 33.26 39.41
N GLN A 131 -18.36 32.62 39.99
CA GLN A 131 -17.58 33.18 41.07
C GLN A 131 -16.76 34.38 40.57
N ALA A 132 -16.15 34.28 39.38
CA ALA A 132 -15.41 35.38 38.78
C ALA A 132 -16.31 36.62 38.53
N ILE A 133 -17.55 36.43 38.01
CA ILE A 133 -18.54 37.50 37.86
C ILE A 133 -18.81 38.18 39.20
N LYS A 134 -19.01 37.42 40.29
CA LYS A 134 -19.32 38.01 41.61
C LYS A 134 -18.14 38.77 42.20
N ASN A 135 -16.92 38.28 42.00
CA ASN A 135 -15.70 38.93 42.45
C ASN A 135 -15.45 40.25 41.70
N GLU A 136 -15.62 40.24 40.35
CA GLU A 136 -15.52 41.46 39.54
C GLU A 136 -16.58 42.51 39.97
N GLN A 137 -17.84 42.09 40.10
CA GLN A 137 -18.91 43.00 40.55
C GLN A 137 -18.58 43.62 41.92
N LEU A 138 -18.03 42.83 42.85
CA LEU A 138 -17.65 43.34 44.18
C LEU A 138 -16.49 44.34 44.09
N SER A 139 -15.41 44.00 43.34
CA SER A 139 -14.24 44.88 43.20
C SER A 139 -14.60 46.17 42.48
N LYS A 140 -15.48 46.12 41.48
CA LYS A 140 -16.03 47.32 40.81
C LYS A 140 -16.76 48.23 41.76
N ILE A 141 -17.68 47.70 42.59
CA ILE A 141 -18.37 48.47 43.61
C ILE A 141 -17.39 49.09 44.63
N GLN A 142 -16.34 48.35 45.00
CA GLN A 142 -15.31 48.85 45.92
C GLN A 142 -14.48 49.98 45.26
N LEU A 143 -14.14 49.86 43.99
CA LEU A 143 -13.45 50.90 43.22
C LEU A 143 -14.30 52.15 43.10
N ASP A 144 -15.59 52.03 42.74
CA ASP A 144 -16.48 53.15 42.58
C ASP A 144 -16.68 53.90 43.97
N ARG A 145 -16.76 53.14 45.04
CA ARG A 145 -16.81 53.72 46.42
C ARG A 145 -15.47 54.41 46.75
N ALA A 146 -14.31 53.80 46.43
CA ALA A 146 -13.01 54.42 46.70
C ALA A 146 -12.83 55.72 45.89
N LYS A 147 -13.26 55.78 44.63
CA LYS A 147 -13.26 56.96 43.78
C LYS A 147 -14.12 58.09 44.41
N LEU A 148 -15.35 57.75 44.80
CA LEU A 148 -16.27 58.73 45.45
C LEU A 148 -15.68 59.27 46.74
N LEU A 149 -15.14 58.45 47.63
CA LEU A 149 -14.54 58.86 48.89
C LEU A 149 -13.29 59.72 48.69
N PHE A 150 -12.51 59.45 47.65
CA PHE A 150 -11.34 60.25 47.26
C PHE A 150 -11.73 61.62 46.74
N GLU A 151 -12.78 61.74 45.94
CA GLU A 151 -13.35 63.06 45.51
C GLU A 151 -13.78 63.91 46.64
N HIS A 152 -14.27 63.30 47.75
CA HIS A 152 -14.64 64.00 48.96
C HIS A 152 -13.50 64.13 49.99
N GLY A 153 -12.24 63.75 49.62
CA GLY A 153 -11.09 63.92 50.52
C GLY A 153 -11.03 62.95 51.69
N ALA A 154 -11.87 61.88 51.70
CA ALA A 154 -11.98 60.95 52.81
C ALA A 154 -10.94 59.76 52.77
N VAL A 155 -10.33 59.54 51.65
CA VAL A 155 -9.29 58.48 51.49
C VAL A 155 -8.13 59.00 50.66
N PRO A 156 -6.89 58.45 50.84
CA PRO A 156 -5.73 58.80 50.01
C PRO A 156 -5.82 58.21 48.62
N LYS A 157 -5.08 58.76 47.65
CA LYS A 157 -4.99 58.25 46.24
C LYS A 157 -4.59 56.80 46.17
N SER A 158 -3.68 56.37 47.06
CA SER A 158 -3.24 54.96 47.13
C SER A 158 -4.37 53.98 47.37
N ALA A 159 -5.45 54.37 48.07
CA ALA A 159 -6.63 53.53 48.29
C ALA A 159 -7.40 53.30 46.96
N VAL A 160 -7.49 54.32 46.10
CA VAL A 160 -8.07 54.19 44.75
C VAL A 160 -7.23 53.31 43.86
N GLU A 161 -5.88 53.47 43.88
CA GLU A 161 -4.94 52.68 43.08
C GLU A 161 -4.98 51.21 43.48
N ILE A 162 -5.10 50.87 44.77
CA ILE A 162 -5.28 49.50 45.25
C ILE A 162 -6.61 48.92 44.77
N ALA A 163 -7.70 49.69 44.89
CA ALA A 163 -9.01 49.24 44.44
C ALA A 163 -9.06 49.04 42.91
N GLN A 164 -8.40 49.90 42.14
CA GLN A 164 -8.28 49.77 40.69
C GLN A 164 -7.52 48.48 40.32
N THR A 165 -6.35 48.27 40.95
CA THR A 165 -5.57 47.05 40.70
C THR A 165 -6.37 45.77 41.04
N SER A 166 -7.18 45.82 42.10
CA SER A 166 -8.04 44.69 42.46
C SER A 166 -9.14 44.44 41.43
N GLU A 167 -9.75 45.49 40.91
CA GLU A 167 -10.74 45.40 39.84
C GLU A 167 -10.14 44.87 38.54
N ASP A 168 -9.01 45.44 38.10
CA ASP A 168 -8.27 44.99 36.91
C ASP A 168 -7.93 43.48 36.99
N ASN A 169 -7.45 43.01 38.15
CA ASN A 169 -7.15 41.60 38.37
C ASN A 169 -8.38 40.69 38.26
N ASN A 170 -9.51 41.14 38.91
CA ASN A 170 -10.75 40.36 38.85
C ASN A 170 -11.37 40.34 37.45
N GLN A 171 -11.22 41.42 36.69
CA GLN A 171 -11.62 41.44 35.28
C GLN A 171 -10.84 40.43 34.43
N ILE A 172 -9.51 40.34 34.60
CA ILE A 172 -8.67 39.34 33.93
C ILE A 172 -9.13 37.91 34.28
N VAL A 173 -9.43 37.65 35.58
CA VAL A 173 -9.95 36.34 36.02
C VAL A 173 -11.29 36.03 35.37
N LEU A 174 -12.18 37.00 35.25
CA LEU A 174 -13.47 36.84 34.58
C LEU A 174 -13.31 36.52 33.08
N GLU A 175 -12.44 37.26 32.38
CA GLU A 175 -12.15 37.01 30.97
C GLU A 175 -11.56 35.62 30.78
N THR A 176 -10.61 35.21 31.63
CA THR A 176 -10.02 33.87 31.60
C THR A 176 -11.05 32.76 31.80
N ALA A 177 -11.96 32.92 32.78
CA ALA A 177 -13.01 31.95 33.05
C ALA A 177 -14.03 31.89 31.90
N LYS A 178 -14.34 33.02 31.26
CA LYS A 178 -15.19 33.09 30.07
C LYS A 178 -14.56 32.37 28.87
N GLU A 179 -13.27 32.62 28.61
CA GLU A 179 -12.55 31.98 27.54
C GLU A 179 -12.42 30.44 27.73
N HIS A 180 -12.23 30.01 28.98
CA HIS A 180 -12.24 28.59 29.32
C HIS A 180 -13.55 27.90 28.95
N LEU A 181 -14.72 28.53 29.24
CA LEU A 181 -16.02 28.03 28.81
C LEU A 181 -16.14 27.97 27.29
N HIS A 182 -15.65 28.99 26.58
CA HIS A 182 -15.66 29.04 25.13
C HIS A 182 -14.81 27.90 24.50
N ILE A 183 -13.62 27.65 25.05
CA ILE A 183 -12.77 26.55 24.63
C ILE A 183 -13.45 25.17 24.81
N LEU A 184 -14.22 25.02 25.91
CA LEU A 184 -15.00 23.80 26.15
C LEU A 184 -16.28 23.71 25.28
N GLY A 185 -16.52 24.70 24.40
CA GLY A 185 -17.72 24.75 23.56
C GLY A 185 -19.02 25.00 24.31
N ALA A 186 -18.94 25.60 25.51
CA ALA A 186 -20.08 25.90 26.34
C ALA A 186 -20.51 27.36 26.19
N ASP A 187 -21.81 27.57 26.06
CA ASP A 187 -22.40 28.92 26.08
C ASP A 187 -22.48 29.45 27.53
N PRO A 188 -21.81 30.56 27.86
CA PRO A 188 -21.87 31.17 29.20
C PRO A 188 -23.29 31.51 29.67
N ASP A 189 -24.21 31.80 28.77
CA ASP A 189 -25.58 32.21 29.07
C ASP A 189 -26.54 31.00 29.26
N HIS A 190 -26.15 29.81 28.79
CA HIS A 190 -26.97 28.59 28.85
C HIS A 190 -26.24 27.41 29.51
N PRO A 191 -26.17 27.36 30.84
CA PRO A 191 -25.46 26.33 31.59
C PRO A 191 -26.17 24.98 31.56
N THR A 192 -26.05 24.22 30.46
CA THR A 192 -26.73 22.94 30.31
C THR A 192 -25.90 21.73 30.80
N GLY A 193 -24.62 21.91 31.10
CA GLY A 193 -23.67 20.81 31.38
C GLY A 193 -23.46 19.87 30.20
N ILE A 194 -23.93 20.26 29.01
CA ILE A 194 -23.80 19.51 27.76
C ILE A 194 -22.84 20.26 26.82
N VAL A 195 -21.89 19.52 26.28
CA VAL A 195 -20.99 19.96 25.18
C VAL A 195 -21.52 19.42 23.88
N GLU A 196 -21.71 20.30 22.94
CA GLU A 196 -22.04 19.95 21.55
C GLU A 196 -20.78 19.91 20.72
N VAL A 197 -20.55 18.76 20.04
CA VAL A 197 -19.37 18.55 19.20
C VAL A 197 -19.81 18.61 17.74
N TYR A 198 -19.20 19.51 17.00
CA TYR A 198 -19.53 19.80 15.61
C TYR A 198 -18.43 19.31 14.66
N ALA A 199 -18.82 19.03 13.40
CA ALA A 199 -17.90 18.67 12.34
C ALA A 199 -16.96 19.84 11.99
N PRO A 200 -15.64 19.69 12.11
CA PRO A 200 -14.67 20.73 11.76
C PRO A 200 -14.54 20.94 10.24
N VAL A 201 -14.85 19.91 9.46
CA VAL A 201 -14.79 19.88 8.00
C VAL A 201 -16.03 19.19 7.43
N ALA A 202 -16.30 19.40 6.12
CA ALA A 202 -17.26 18.60 5.39
C ALA A 202 -16.60 17.30 4.93
N GLY A 203 -17.36 16.21 4.84
CA GLY A 203 -16.89 14.90 4.40
C GLY A 203 -17.79 13.78 4.85
N VAL A 204 -17.29 12.55 4.78
CA VAL A 204 -18.00 11.34 5.20
C VAL A 204 -17.40 10.83 6.51
N ILE A 205 -18.24 10.39 7.43
CA ILE A 205 -17.81 9.73 8.66
C ILE A 205 -17.29 8.34 8.30
N THR A 206 -15.96 8.15 8.39
CA THR A 206 -15.28 6.90 8.02
C THR A 206 -14.95 6.01 9.22
N ASP A 207 -15.00 6.56 10.43
CA ASP A 207 -14.83 5.80 11.67
C ASP A 207 -15.71 6.38 12.77
N GLN A 208 -16.27 5.49 13.60
CA GLN A 208 -17.11 5.82 14.77
C GLN A 208 -16.73 4.90 15.92
N GLN A 209 -16.16 5.47 16.98
CA GLN A 209 -15.67 4.74 18.16
C GLN A 209 -16.57 4.94 19.39
N ILE A 210 -17.67 5.68 19.24
CA ILE A 210 -18.62 5.96 20.33
C ILE A 210 -19.99 5.34 20.09
N THR A 211 -20.64 5.04 21.19
CA THR A 211 -22.05 4.64 21.27
C THR A 211 -22.76 5.48 22.31
N ASN A 212 -24.09 5.45 22.31
CA ASN A 212 -24.86 6.12 23.36
C ASN A 212 -24.45 5.60 24.74
N GLN A 213 -24.28 6.50 25.70
CA GLN A 213 -23.82 6.26 27.06
C GLN A 213 -22.32 5.88 27.20
N SER A 214 -21.54 5.83 26.11
CA SER A 214 -20.10 5.63 26.22
C SER A 214 -19.42 6.80 26.93
N GLY A 215 -18.36 6.50 27.68
CA GLY A 215 -17.49 7.53 28.26
C GLY A 215 -16.50 8.04 27.20
N VAL A 216 -16.25 9.33 27.18
CA VAL A 216 -15.23 9.97 26.36
C VAL A 216 -14.29 10.80 27.22
N GLN A 217 -13.05 10.94 26.82
CA GLN A 217 -12.06 11.81 27.45
C GLN A 217 -11.73 12.98 26.55
N ALA A 218 -11.48 14.14 27.14
CA ALA A 218 -11.10 15.34 26.41
C ALA A 218 -9.79 15.15 25.68
N LEU A 219 -9.79 15.42 24.38
CA LEU A 219 -8.62 15.41 23.49
C LEU A 219 -7.76 14.12 23.55
N ALA A 220 -8.36 13.01 23.96
CA ALA A 220 -7.68 11.72 24.10
C ALA A 220 -8.25 10.66 23.15
N PRO A 221 -7.41 9.75 22.63
CA PRO A 221 -7.87 8.62 21.85
C PRO A 221 -8.64 7.60 22.74
N PRO A 222 -9.54 6.80 22.13
CA PRO A 222 -9.92 6.84 20.73
C PRO A 222 -10.77 8.07 20.38
N ASN A 223 -10.57 8.62 19.17
CA ASN A 223 -11.39 9.73 18.69
C ASN A 223 -12.83 9.26 18.46
N PRO A 224 -13.85 9.99 18.95
CA PRO A 224 -15.25 9.68 18.73
C PRO A 224 -15.63 9.41 17.28
N PHE A 225 -15.17 10.27 16.38
CA PHE A 225 -15.38 10.16 14.94
C PHE A 225 -14.10 10.49 14.17
N THR A 226 -14.04 9.99 12.93
CA THR A 226 -13.11 10.45 11.91
C THR A 226 -13.89 10.83 10.67
N ILE A 227 -13.69 12.04 10.18
CA ILE A 227 -14.30 12.55 8.93
C ILE A 227 -13.24 12.52 7.85
N SER A 228 -13.56 11.95 6.68
CA SER A 228 -12.65 11.87 5.54
C SER A 228 -13.30 12.49 4.31
N ASP A 229 -12.50 13.24 3.56
CA ASP A 229 -12.85 13.60 2.19
C ASP A 229 -12.50 12.42 1.28
N ILE A 230 -13.53 11.78 0.74
CA ILE A 230 -13.39 10.61 -0.12
C ILE A 230 -13.44 10.96 -1.62
N SER A 231 -13.36 12.23 -2.00
CA SER A 231 -13.28 12.68 -3.41
C SER A 231 -11.98 12.22 -4.08
N HIS A 232 -10.94 12.04 -3.28
CA HIS A 232 -9.68 11.43 -3.68
C HIS A 232 -9.36 10.31 -2.70
N VAL A 233 -8.91 9.20 -3.23
CA VAL A 233 -8.56 8.01 -2.44
C VAL A 233 -7.19 7.50 -2.85
N TRP A 234 -6.58 6.79 -1.95
CA TRP A 234 -5.39 6.02 -2.26
C TRP A 234 -5.77 4.59 -2.60
N ILE A 235 -5.06 4.01 -3.54
CA ILE A 235 -5.08 2.58 -3.75
C ILE A 235 -3.71 2.07 -3.34
N ILE A 236 -3.70 1.20 -2.35
CA ILE A 236 -2.48 0.57 -1.87
C ILE A 236 -2.38 -0.79 -2.55
N CYS A 237 -1.45 -0.89 -3.49
CA CYS A 237 -1.18 -2.11 -4.25
C CYS A 237 -0.04 -2.91 -3.63
N ASP A 238 -0.15 -4.23 -3.73
CA ASP A 238 0.89 -5.17 -3.33
C ASP A 238 1.73 -5.59 -4.54
N VAL A 239 3.00 -5.18 -4.55
CA VAL A 239 3.95 -5.52 -5.62
C VAL A 239 5.00 -6.48 -5.07
N TYR A 240 5.17 -7.64 -5.72
CA TYR A 240 6.19 -8.60 -5.33
C TYR A 240 7.61 -8.07 -5.56
N GLU A 241 8.54 -8.47 -4.70
CA GLU A 241 9.94 -8.05 -4.72
C GLU A 241 10.61 -8.23 -6.10
N ASN A 242 10.34 -9.33 -6.79
CA ASN A 242 10.89 -9.62 -8.12
C ASN A 242 10.40 -8.65 -9.22
N ASN A 243 9.28 -7.97 -9.01
CA ASN A 243 8.70 -7.04 -9.97
C ASN A 243 9.01 -5.57 -9.65
N MET A 244 9.65 -5.30 -8.51
CA MET A 244 9.91 -3.93 -8.05
C MET A 244 10.76 -3.11 -9.01
N ALA A 245 11.68 -3.75 -9.74
CA ALA A 245 12.53 -3.06 -10.71
C ALA A 245 11.75 -2.48 -11.91
N GLN A 246 10.50 -2.91 -12.11
CA GLN A 246 9.63 -2.47 -13.20
C GLN A 246 8.69 -1.33 -12.80
N VAL A 247 8.66 -0.94 -11.52
CA VAL A 247 7.69 0.02 -10.99
C VAL A 247 8.38 1.31 -10.60
N HIS A 248 7.90 2.44 -11.16
CA HIS A 248 8.50 3.75 -10.89
C HIS A 248 7.44 4.77 -10.51
N VAL A 249 7.83 5.71 -9.65
CA VAL A 249 6.97 6.83 -9.27
C VAL A 249 6.64 7.69 -10.50
N GLY A 250 5.39 8.09 -10.63
CA GLY A 250 4.88 8.87 -11.76
C GLY A 250 4.33 8.06 -12.92
N GLU A 251 4.45 6.72 -12.90
CA GLU A 251 3.82 5.86 -13.90
C GLU A 251 2.30 5.85 -13.75
N TYR A 252 1.62 5.72 -14.88
CA TYR A 252 0.16 5.58 -14.90
C TYR A 252 -0.26 4.14 -14.64
N ALA A 253 -1.45 4.01 -14.05
CA ALA A 253 -2.08 2.73 -13.81
C ALA A 253 -3.55 2.77 -14.25
N ASP A 254 -3.99 1.74 -14.93
CA ASP A 254 -5.39 1.46 -15.18
C ASP A 254 -5.95 0.64 -14.02
N ILE A 255 -7.06 1.10 -13.45
CA ILE A 255 -7.65 0.55 -12.25
C ILE A 255 -9.01 -0.04 -12.58
N HIS A 256 -9.14 -1.33 -12.34
CA HIS A 256 -10.36 -2.11 -12.54
C HIS A 256 -11.00 -2.44 -11.19
N LEU A 257 -12.21 -1.94 -10.98
CA LEU A 257 -13.01 -2.27 -9.81
C LEU A 257 -13.75 -3.58 -10.06
N VAL A 258 -13.61 -4.54 -9.16
CA VAL A 258 -14.34 -5.81 -9.26
C VAL A 258 -15.86 -5.59 -9.26
N ALA A 259 -16.34 -4.56 -8.54
CA ALA A 259 -17.75 -4.19 -8.48
C ALA A 259 -18.29 -3.51 -9.76
N TYR A 260 -17.40 -2.96 -10.60
CA TYR A 260 -17.75 -2.22 -11.82
C TYR A 260 -16.78 -2.56 -12.96
N PRO A 261 -16.86 -3.78 -13.53
CA PRO A 261 -15.87 -4.29 -14.49
C PRO A 261 -15.78 -3.48 -15.78
N ASP A 262 -16.87 -2.81 -16.18
CA ASP A 262 -16.93 -1.98 -17.39
C ASP A 262 -16.32 -0.56 -17.21
N ARG A 263 -15.87 -0.25 -15.99
CA ARG A 263 -15.30 1.06 -15.68
C ARG A 263 -13.81 0.94 -15.39
N VAL A 264 -13.01 1.60 -16.20
CA VAL A 264 -11.58 1.75 -15.98
C VAL A 264 -11.31 3.14 -15.44
N LEU A 265 -10.73 3.22 -14.25
CA LEU A 265 -10.27 4.47 -13.67
C LEU A 265 -8.77 4.60 -13.91
N LYS A 266 -8.30 5.83 -13.98
CA LYS A 266 -6.87 6.11 -14.16
C LYS A 266 -6.31 6.70 -12.89
N GLY A 267 -5.13 6.22 -12.53
CA GLY A 267 -4.35 6.75 -11.42
C GLY A 267 -2.89 6.85 -11.77
N HIS A 268 -2.10 7.39 -10.88
CA HIS A 268 -0.64 7.42 -11.03
C HIS A 268 0.03 6.97 -9.74
N ILE A 269 1.20 6.37 -9.88
CA ILE A 269 2.02 5.93 -8.75
C ILE A 269 2.60 7.17 -8.07
N SER A 270 2.12 7.47 -6.88
CA SER A 270 2.57 8.63 -6.10
C SER A 270 3.73 8.29 -5.18
N ASN A 271 3.79 7.05 -4.69
CA ASN A 271 4.86 6.62 -3.79
C ASN A 271 5.04 5.10 -3.80
N ILE A 272 6.26 4.67 -3.55
CA ILE A 272 6.64 3.28 -3.31
C ILE A 272 7.19 3.22 -1.89
N LEU A 273 6.53 2.50 -1.00
CA LEU A 273 6.95 2.43 0.40
C LEU A 273 8.27 1.66 0.52
N PRO A 274 9.23 2.17 1.31
CA PRO A 274 10.57 1.57 1.42
C PRO A 274 10.63 0.30 2.31
N MET A 275 9.48 -0.25 2.65
CA MET A 275 9.38 -1.45 3.49
C MET A 275 8.69 -2.57 2.73
N ILE A 276 9.24 -3.77 2.85
CA ILE A 276 8.65 -5.02 2.32
C ILE A 276 7.99 -5.75 3.50
N ASP A 277 6.77 -6.22 3.30
CA ASP A 277 6.12 -7.12 4.24
C ASP A 277 6.82 -8.48 4.19
N PRO A 278 7.48 -8.93 5.29
CA PRO A 278 8.26 -10.16 5.28
C PRO A 278 7.40 -11.43 5.12
N ASN A 279 6.10 -11.37 5.43
CA ASN A 279 5.21 -12.53 5.36
C ASN A 279 4.78 -12.84 3.94
N ILE A 280 4.50 -11.80 3.15
CA ILE A 280 4.00 -11.93 1.78
C ILE A 280 5.02 -11.49 0.74
N ARG A 281 6.16 -10.93 1.15
CA ARG A 281 7.26 -10.43 0.30
C ARG A 281 6.81 -9.44 -0.75
N THR A 282 5.91 -8.53 -0.36
CA THR A 282 5.44 -7.45 -1.22
C THR A 282 5.82 -6.09 -0.65
N ALA A 283 6.12 -5.16 -1.53
CA ALA A 283 6.18 -3.74 -1.22
C ALA A 283 4.83 -3.09 -1.49
N LYS A 284 4.47 -2.13 -0.65
CA LYS A 284 3.25 -1.35 -0.85
C LYS A 284 3.52 -0.20 -1.83
N VAL A 285 2.77 -0.15 -2.91
CA VAL A 285 2.79 0.93 -3.89
C VAL A 285 1.50 1.72 -3.79
N ARG A 286 1.62 3.03 -3.60
CA ARG A 286 0.49 3.93 -3.45
C ARG A 286 0.15 4.59 -4.78
N LEU A 287 -1.09 4.42 -5.21
CA LEU A 287 -1.69 5.19 -6.30
C LEU A 287 -2.57 6.29 -5.74
N GLU A 288 -2.56 7.44 -6.37
CA GLU A 288 -3.52 8.51 -6.14
C GLU A 288 -4.57 8.51 -7.24
N VAL A 289 -5.84 8.52 -6.83
CA VAL A 289 -6.97 8.34 -7.73
C VAL A 289 -8.10 9.29 -7.34
N GLU A 290 -8.64 10.00 -8.32
CA GLU A 290 -9.87 10.75 -8.15
C GLU A 290 -11.06 9.79 -8.10
N ASN A 291 -11.91 9.94 -7.09
CA ASN A 291 -13.07 9.08 -6.89
C ASN A 291 -14.35 9.75 -7.42
N PRO A 292 -14.90 9.28 -8.53
CA PRO A 292 -16.17 9.79 -9.05
C PRO A 292 -17.40 9.30 -8.27
N GLY A 293 -17.22 8.88 -7.00
CA GLY A 293 -18.27 8.34 -6.15
C GLY A 293 -18.51 6.83 -6.31
N LEU A 294 -17.68 6.13 -7.08
CA LEU A 294 -17.79 4.68 -7.30
C LEU A 294 -16.99 3.88 -6.28
N MET A 295 -15.87 4.40 -5.82
CA MET A 295 -14.98 3.70 -4.89
C MET A 295 -15.41 3.89 -3.46
N ARG A 296 -15.50 2.79 -2.73
CA ARG A 296 -15.69 2.76 -1.28
C ARG A 296 -14.43 2.25 -0.61
N LEU A 297 -14.12 2.78 0.55
CA LEU A 297 -12.96 2.34 1.33
C LEU A 297 -13.07 0.84 1.63
N GLY A 298 -11.96 0.12 1.51
CA GLY A 298 -11.90 -1.32 1.69
C GLY A 298 -12.24 -2.15 0.43
N MET A 299 -12.63 -1.52 -0.70
CA MET A 299 -12.83 -2.26 -1.95
C MET A 299 -11.51 -2.81 -2.49
N PHE A 300 -11.57 -4.03 -3.02
CA PHE A 300 -10.46 -4.63 -3.78
C PHE A 300 -10.48 -4.15 -5.22
N VAL A 301 -9.30 -3.92 -5.76
CA VAL A 301 -9.08 -3.49 -7.14
C VAL A 301 -7.98 -4.33 -7.79
N ALA A 302 -8.06 -4.48 -9.11
CA ALA A 302 -6.93 -4.88 -9.93
C ALA A 302 -6.36 -3.64 -10.60
N ALA A 303 -5.05 -3.44 -10.54
CA ALA A 303 -4.38 -2.33 -11.19
C ALA A 303 -3.36 -2.87 -12.20
N THR A 304 -3.33 -2.28 -13.39
CA THR A 304 -2.34 -2.55 -14.42
C THR A 304 -1.41 -1.35 -14.51
N PHE A 305 -0.17 -1.53 -14.09
CA PHE A 305 0.87 -0.49 -14.20
C PHE A 305 1.46 -0.51 -15.60
N HIS A 306 1.60 0.66 -16.22
CA HIS A 306 2.20 0.81 -17.54
C HIS A 306 3.61 1.40 -17.39
N GLY A 307 4.62 0.55 -17.61
CA GLY A 307 6.01 0.97 -17.51
C GLY A 307 6.39 1.95 -18.62
N GLN A 308 7.25 2.91 -18.29
CA GLN A 308 7.71 3.94 -19.23
C GLN A 308 8.75 3.44 -20.22
N THR A 309 9.46 2.35 -19.87
CA THR A 309 10.54 1.84 -20.71
C THR A 309 9.98 0.85 -21.72
N ALA A 310 9.73 1.34 -22.93
CA ALA A 310 9.32 0.49 -24.04
C ALA A 310 10.43 -0.52 -24.37
N GLN A 311 10.09 -1.80 -24.38
CA GLN A 311 10.98 -2.87 -24.80
C GLN A 311 10.68 -3.26 -26.24
N LYS A 312 11.73 -3.49 -27.04
CA LYS A 312 11.59 -3.95 -28.41
C LYS A 312 11.57 -5.47 -28.44
N HIS A 313 10.42 -6.02 -28.69
CA HIS A 313 10.22 -7.46 -28.85
C HIS A 313 10.09 -7.82 -30.33
N ALA A 314 10.31 -9.09 -30.67
CA ALA A 314 10.03 -9.59 -32.00
C ALA A 314 8.53 -9.88 -32.15
N SER A 315 7.98 -9.67 -33.34
CA SER A 315 6.64 -10.14 -33.70
C SER A 315 6.76 -11.14 -34.85
N VAL A 316 6.15 -12.31 -34.69
CA VAL A 316 6.17 -13.38 -35.71
C VAL A 316 4.74 -13.84 -35.98
N PRO A 317 4.48 -14.45 -37.17
CA PRO A 317 3.19 -15.09 -37.42
C PRO A 317 2.88 -16.12 -36.31
N ALA A 318 1.66 -16.15 -35.80
CA ALA A 318 1.28 -17.10 -34.73
C ALA A 318 1.50 -18.56 -35.13
N THR A 319 1.43 -18.89 -36.44
CA THR A 319 1.74 -20.22 -36.99
C THR A 319 3.22 -20.57 -36.98
N ALA A 320 4.11 -19.60 -36.77
CA ALA A 320 5.56 -19.84 -36.64
C ALA A 320 5.93 -20.33 -35.24
N ILE A 321 5.04 -20.20 -34.26
CA ILE A 321 5.26 -20.69 -32.89
C ILE A 321 4.67 -22.10 -32.76
N LEU A 322 5.51 -23.03 -32.41
CA LEU A 322 5.16 -24.42 -32.16
C LEU A 322 5.05 -24.68 -30.67
N HIS A 323 3.93 -25.21 -30.20
CA HIS A 323 3.73 -25.61 -28.83
C HIS A 323 3.98 -27.09 -28.64
N LEU A 324 5.06 -27.46 -27.93
CA LEU A 324 5.43 -28.82 -27.62
C LEU A 324 5.82 -28.97 -26.15
N HIS A 325 5.18 -29.90 -25.42
CA HIS A 325 5.50 -30.27 -24.04
C HIS A 325 5.61 -29.05 -23.12
N ASP A 326 4.58 -28.24 -23.09
CA ASP A 326 4.47 -26.98 -22.27
C ASP A 326 5.54 -25.93 -22.58
N ARG A 327 6.23 -26.05 -23.73
CA ARG A 327 7.21 -25.08 -24.22
C ARG A 327 6.83 -24.58 -25.59
N GLN A 328 7.36 -23.41 -25.93
CA GLN A 328 7.15 -22.76 -27.20
C GLN A 328 8.47 -22.76 -28.00
N TRP A 329 8.37 -23.04 -29.27
CA TRP A 329 9.55 -23.20 -30.16
C TRP A 329 9.31 -22.45 -31.45
N VAL A 330 10.40 -21.98 -32.05
CA VAL A 330 10.43 -21.48 -33.43
C VAL A 330 11.56 -22.12 -34.20
N TYR A 331 11.42 -22.19 -35.51
CA TYR A 331 12.47 -22.69 -36.40
C TYR A 331 13.15 -21.53 -37.13
N THR A 332 14.45 -21.39 -36.97
CA THR A 332 15.29 -20.39 -37.65
C THR A 332 16.17 -21.05 -38.68
N PRO A 333 16.30 -20.50 -39.90
CA PRO A 333 17.15 -21.10 -40.96
C PRO A 333 18.62 -20.84 -40.64
N LEU A 334 19.44 -21.93 -40.72
CA LEU A 334 20.91 -21.87 -40.61
C LEU A 334 21.60 -21.81 -41.98
N GLY A 335 20.83 -21.93 -43.07
CA GLY A 335 21.36 -22.09 -44.45
C GLY A 335 21.63 -23.52 -44.84
N GLY A 336 21.71 -23.80 -46.18
CA GLY A 336 21.99 -25.15 -46.70
C GLY A 336 20.93 -26.20 -46.37
N GLY A 337 19.66 -25.80 -46.23
CA GLY A 337 18.58 -26.73 -45.90
C GLY A 337 18.50 -27.11 -44.41
N ARG A 338 19.28 -26.46 -43.56
CA ARG A 338 19.29 -26.72 -42.12
C ARG A 338 18.46 -25.68 -41.38
N PHE A 339 17.71 -26.15 -40.40
CA PHE A 339 16.89 -25.33 -39.49
C PHE A 339 17.26 -25.66 -38.05
N LYS A 340 17.30 -24.61 -37.21
CA LYS A 340 17.49 -24.73 -35.76
C LYS A 340 16.18 -24.49 -35.05
N ARG A 341 15.81 -25.40 -34.17
CA ARG A 341 14.69 -25.19 -33.23
C ARG A 341 15.18 -24.45 -32.00
N SER A 342 14.63 -23.26 -31.77
CA SER A 342 14.99 -22.42 -30.64
C SER A 342 13.78 -22.27 -29.72
N GLU A 343 14.00 -22.43 -28.41
CA GLU A 343 12.97 -22.17 -27.42
C GLU A 343 12.69 -20.67 -27.35
N VAL A 344 11.40 -20.32 -27.26
CA VAL A 344 10.94 -18.94 -27.21
C VAL A 344 9.91 -18.76 -26.10
N VAL A 345 9.74 -17.52 -25.63
CA VAL A 345 8.67 -17.12 -24.75
C VAL A 345 7.74 -16.22 -25.57
N GLY A 346 6.57 -16.73 -25.95
CA GLY A 346 5.54 -15.94 -26.61
C GLY A 346 4.82 -15.04 -25.65
N GLY A 347 4.55 -13.80 -26.09
CA GLY A 347 3.75 -12.82 -25.40
C GLY A 347 2.31 -12.78 -25.93
N ILE A 348 1.74 -11.57 -26.02
CA ILE A 348 0.36 -11.33 -26.42
C ILE A 348 0.13 -11.59 -27.92
N MET A 349 -1.12 -11.90 -28.26
CA MET A 349 -1.55 -11.94 -29.65
C MET A 349 -1.76 -10.51 -30.18
N LEU A 350 -1.12 -10.23 -31.30
CA LEU A 350 -1.17 -8.95 -31.97
C LEU A 350 -2.16 -9.00 -33.16
N PRO A 351 -2.58 -7.84 -33.70
CA PRO A 351 -3.37 -7.78 -34.92
C PRO A 351 -2.71 -8.51 -36.09
N ASN A 352 -3.50 -8.89 -37.11
CA ASN A 352 -3.05 -9.62 -38.31
C ASN A 352 -2.43 -11.00 -38.03
N ASN A 353 -2.90 -11.70 -37.01
CA ASN A 353 -2.44 -13.05 -36.64
C ASN A 353 -0.91 -13.11 -36.37
N GLN A 354 -0.37 -12.03 -35.83
CA GLN A 354 0.99 -11.97 -35.32
C GLN A 354 0.97 -12.29 -33.81
N GLN A 355 2.08 -12.79 -33.32
CA GLN A 355 2.29 -12.99 -31.89
C GLN A 355 3.61 -12.36 -31.47
N GLU A 356 3.60 -11.69 -30.36
CA GLU A 356 4.79 -11.17 -29.72
C GLU A 356 5.70 -12.31 -29.25
N VAL A 357 7.00 -12.15 -29.40
CA VAL A 357 8.02 -13.02 -28.81
C VAL A 357 8.90 -12.21 -27.89
N VAL A 358 8.74 -12.45 -26.59
CA VAL A 358 9.44 -11.74 -25.52
C VAL A 358 10.92 -12.11 -25.47
N SER A 359 11.24 -13.38 -25.74
CA SER A 359 12.62 -13.87 -25.77
C SER A 359 12.82 -15.04 -26.72
N GLY A 360 14.06 -15.22 -27.20
CA GLY A 360 14.46 -16.30 -28.06
C GLY A 360 14.61 -15.94 -29.55
N VAL A 361 13.94 -14.88 -30.03
CA VAL A 361 14.04 -14.32 -31.38
C VAL A 361 14.22 -12.81 -31.29
N LYS A 362 15.03 -12.24 -32.16
CA LYS A 362 15.25 -10.79 -32.26
C LYS A 362 14.49 -10.20 -33.45
N PRO A 363 14.06 -8.94 -33.41
CA PRO A 363 13.57 -8.26 -34.58
C PRO A 363 14.58 -8.36 -35.76
N GLY A 364 14.08 -8.70 -36.93
CA GLY A 364 14.90 -8.92 -38.13
C GLY A 364 15.34 -10.38 -38.36
N ASP A 365 15.21 -11.27 -37.39
CA ASP A 365 15.51 -12.69 -37.58
C ASP A 365 14.50 -13.33 -38.55
N LYS A 366 14.98 -14.31 -39.32
CA LYS A 366 14.08 -15.09 -40.17
C LYS A 366 13.56 -16.32 -39.43
N VAL A 367 12.25 -16.53 -39.47
CA VAL A 367 11.57 -17.69 -38.85
C VAL A 367 10.73 -18.41 -39.91
N VAL A 368 10.52 -19.71 -39.71
CA VAL A 368 9.62 -20.49 -40.56
C VAL A 368 8.19 -20.09 -40.30
N THR A 369 7.42 -19.75 -41.34
CA THR A 369 6.05 -19.23 -41.20
C THR A 369 5.07 -20.24 -40.60
N ASN A 370 5.29 -21.54 -40.86
CA ASN A 370 4.46 -22.63 -40.33
C ASN A 370 5.34 -23.69 -39.69
N ALA A 371 5.55 -23.54 -38.39
CA ALA A 371 6.43 -24.43 -37.61
C ALA A 371 5.91 -25.88 -37.51
N LEU A 372 4.55 -26.04 -37.46
CA LEU A 372 3.93 -27.37 -37.34
C LEU A 372 4.19 -28.23 -38.59
N VAL A 373 4.15 -27.63 -39.77
CA VAL A 373 4.43 -28.38 -41.03
C VAL A 373 5.87 -28.86 -41.07
N LEU A 374 6.81 -28.00 -40.63
CA LEU A 374 8.22 -28.43 -40.56
C LEU A 374 8.45 -29.53 -39.52
N GLN A 375 7.83 -29.40 -38.33
CA GLN A 375 7.93 -30.42 -37.28
C GLN A 375 7.43 -31.80 -37.76
N ASN A 376 6.26 -31.83 -38.39
CA ASN A 376 5.70 -33.09 -38.92
C ASN A 376 6.59 -33.73 -40.01
N THR A 377 7.34 -32.92 -40.78
CA THR A 377 8.26 -33.40 -41.79
C THR A 377 9.54 -33.97 -41.18
N VAL A 378 9.95 -33.45 -40.04
CA VAL A 378 11.16 -33.91 -39.33
C VAL A 378 10.93 -35.18 -38.52
N GLU A 379 9.69 -35.44 -38.07
CA GLU A 379 9.32 -36.65 -37.32
C GLU A 379 8.94 -37.85 -38.22
N GLN A 380 8.83 -37.67 -39.56
CA GLN A 380 8.66 -38.75 -40.52
C GLN A 380 10.01 -39.31 -40.99
#